data_edce23d2b7727094f1691cefa165affb
#
_entry.id   edce23d2b7727094f1691cefa165affb
#
_cell.length_a   1.000
_cell.length_b   1.000
_cell.length_c   1.000
_cell.angle_alpha   90.00
_cell.angle_beta   90.00
_cell.angle_gamma   90.00
#
_symmetry.space_group_name_H-M   'P 1'
#
loop_
_entity.id
_entity.type
_entity.pdbx_description
1 polymer ?
#
loop_
_entity_poly.entity_id
_entity_poly.type
_entity_poly.pdbx_seq_one_letter_code
_entity_poly.pdbx_strand_id
1 'polypeptide(L)'
;MRTHESGEDYLETILLLYRKQGYVRSTDIANAMTYTKASISRAVKILKEDGYIYLDPNKMIFLTEKGTQKALEIYERHQVITQFLEEVLQVDADTAEEDACHMEHVISDSTFQGLKTLLEEKRAQA
;
A
#
# COMPACT_ATOMS: atom_id res chain seq x y z
N MET A 1 14.54 -1.97 -9.05
CA MET A 1 13.66 -0.81 -8.93
C MET A 1 13.62 -0.36 -7.50
N ARG A 2 13.67 0.86 -7.40
CA ARG A 2 13.30 1.39 -6.13
C ARG A 2 11.79 1.40 -6.09
N THR A 3 11.22 0.94 -5.01
CA THR A 3 9.79 1.01 -4.85
C THR A 3 9.43 2.46 -4.54
N HIS A 4 8.77 3.10 -5.47
CA HIS A 4 8.27 4.45 -5.31
C HIS A 4 6.75 4.41 -5.27
N GLU A 5 6.12 5.58 -5.24
CA GLU A 5 4.69 5.69 -5.03
C GLU A 5 3.85 4.71 -5.85
N SER A 6 4.05 4.67 -7.17
CA SER A 6 3.29 3.76 -8.03
C SER A 6 3.53 2.29 -7.70
N GLY A 7 4.80 1.92 -7.48
CA GLY A 7 5.14 0.53 -7.15
C GLY A 7 4.54 0.11 -5.83
N GLU A 8 4.55 1.00 -4.84
CA GLU A 8 3.96 0.74 -3.54
C GLU A 8 2.45 0.59 -3.62
N ASP A 9 1.79 1.43 -4.43
CA ASP A 9 0.35 1.30 -4.67
C ASP A 9 -0.01 -0.05 -5.24
N TYR A 10 0.77 -0.53 -6.21
CA TYR A 10 0.55 -1.85 -6.79
C TYR A 10 0.70 -2.96 -5.75
N LEU A 11 1.74 -2.89 -4.92
CA LEU A 11 1.97 -3.92 -3.89
C LEU A 11 0.85 -3.95 -2.87
N GLU A 12 0.40 -2.80 -2.42
CA GLU A 12 -0.70 -2.71 -1.49
C GLU A 12 -1.99 -3.25 -2.11
N THR A 13 -2.26 -2.89 -3.35
CA THR A 13 -3.44 -3.37 -4.06
C THR A 13 -3.43 -4.89 -4.21
N ILE A 14 -2.27 -5.46 -4.55
CA ILE A 14 -2.13 -6.92 -4.67
C ILE A 14 -2.42 -7.59 -3.33
N LEU A 15 -1.88 -7.06 -2.24
CA LEU A 15 -2.13 -7.59 -0.91
C LEU A 15 -3.62 -7.59 -0.57
N LEU A 16 -4.27 -6.45 -0.78
CA LEU A 16 -5.68 -6.29 -0.44
C LEU A 16 -6.58 -7.17 -1.31
N LEU A 17 -6.28 -7.29 -2.60
CA LEU A 17 -7.03 -8.16 -3.49
C LEU A 17 -6.86 -9.62 -3.09
N TYR A 18 -5.64 -10.03 -2.74
CA TYR A 18 -5.40 -11.40 -2.30
C TYR A 18 -6.20 -11.73 -1.05
N ARG A 19 -6.26 -10.82 -0.09
CA ARG A 19 -7.05 -10.99 1.14
C ARG A 19 -8.54 -11.05 0.87
N LYS A 20 -9.00 -10.27 -0.11
CA LYS A 20 -10.42 -10.18 -0.43
C LYS A 20 -10.93 -11.40 -1.18
N GLN A 21 -10.16 -11.88 -2.17
CA GLN A 21 -10.65 -12.91 -3.09
C GLN A 21 -9.76 -14.14 -3.21
N GLY A 22 -8.56 -14.12 -2.63
CA GLY A 22 -7.67 -15.27 -2.62
C GLY A 22 -6.82 -15.48 -3.87
N TYR A 23 -6.92 -14.60 -4.86
CA TYR A 23 -6.11 -14.65 -6.07
C TYR A 23 -6.02 -13.27 -6.69
N VAL A 24 -5.00 -13.04 -7.52
CA VAL A 24 -4.81 -11.75 -8.20
C VAL A 24 -4.30 -11.98 -9.61
N ARG A 25 -4.95 -11.33 -10.56
CA ARG A 25 -4.51 -11.27 -11.96
C ARG A 25 -4.35 -9.81 -12.34
N SER A 26 -3.65 -9.55 -13.45
CA SER A 26 -3.47 -8.19 -13.95
C SER A 26 -4.80 -7.47 -14.19
N THR A 27 -5.83 -8.19 -14.63
CA THR A 27 -7.16 -7.61 -14.83
C THR A 27 -7.78 -7.13 -13.53
N ASP A 28 -7.54 -7.84 -12.43
CA ASP A 28 -8.05 -7.44 -11.12
C ASP A 28 -7.41 -6.14 -10.67
N ILE A 29 -6.11 -5.99 -10.92
CA ILE A 29 -5.38 -4.75 -10.61
C ILE A 29 -5.93 -3.60 -11.46
N ALA A 30 -6.14 -3.86 -12.76
CA ALA A 30 -6.68 -2.84 -13.67
C ALA A 30 -8.03 -2.33 -13.19
N ASN A 31 -8.90 -3.23 -12.75
CA ASN A 31 -10.22 -2.86 -12.26
C ASN A 31 -10.15 -2.08 -10.95
N ALA A 32 -9.19 -2.42 -10.09
CA ALA A 32 -9.06 -1.76 -8.78
C ALA A 32 -8.40 -0.39 -8.87
N MET A 33 -7.44 -0.21 -9.79
CA MET A 33 -6.59 0.99 -9.82
C MET A 33 -6.90 1.96 -10.95
N THR A 34 -7.77 1.60 -11.86
CA THR A 34 -8.14 2.44 -13.02
C THR A 34 -6.94 2.86 -13.90
N TYR A 35 -5.89 2.06 -13.92
CA TYR A 35 -4.72 2.30 -14.76
C TYR A 35 -4.86 1.54 -16.09
N THR A 36 -4.11 1.97 -17.10
CA THR A 36 -4.13 1.31 -18.42
C THR A 36 -3.46 -0.05 -18.34
N LYS A 37 -3.86 -0.95 -19.24
CA LYS A 37 -3.22 -2.28 -19.35
C LYS A 37 -1.72 -2.16 -19.57
N ALA A 38 -1.30 -1.18 -20.39
CA ALA A 38 0.12 -0.96 -20.68
C ALA A 38 0.89 -0.57 -19.41
N SER A 39 0.32 0.31 -18.59
CA SER A 39 0.94 0.73 -17.33
C SER A 39 1.05 -0.45 -16.37
N ILE A 40 0.00 -1.26 -16.28
CA ILE A 40 -0.03 -2.42 -15.40
C ILE A 40 0.98 -3.48 -15.85
N SER A 41 1.04 -3.78 -17.14
CA SER A 41 2.02 -4.74 -17.67
C SER A 41 3.45 -4.31 -17.35
N ARG A 42 3.72 -3.01 -17.48
CA ARG A 42 5.04 -2.45 -17.19
C ARG A 42 5.36 -2.57 -15.70
N ALA A 43 4.40 -2.22 -14.84
CA ALA A 43 4.58 -2.30 -13.41
C ALA A 43 4.79 -3.75 -12.94
N VAL A 44 4.01 -4.69 -13.46
CA VAL A 44 4.14 -6.11 -13.15
C VAL A 44 5.54 -6.61 -13.52
N LYS A 45 6.01 -6.24 -14.71
CA LYS A 45 7.34 -6.62 -15.17
C LYS A 45 8.42 -6.10 -14.22
N ILE A 46 8.34 -4.83 -13.85
CA ILE A 46 9.33 -4.20 -12.97
C ILE A 46 9.30 -4.84 -11.57
N LEU A 47 8.13 -5.03 -11.00
CA LEU A 47 7.98 -5.65 -9.68
C LEU A 47 8.51 -7.08 -9.67
N LYS A 48 8.29 -7.81 -10.76
CA LYS A 48 8.82 -9.17 -10.91
C LYS A 48 10.34 -9.15 -10.96
N GLU A 49 10.92 -8.28 -11.78
CA GLU A 49 12.37 -8.17 -11.90
C GLU A 49 13.04 -7.80 -10.58
N ASP A 50 12.38 -6.96 -9.80
CA ASP A 50 12.90 -6.50 -8.51
C ASP A 50 12.62 -7.48 -7.36
N GLY A 51 11.96 -8.60 -7.65
CA GLY A 51 11.77 -9.65 -6.66
C GLY A 51 10.62 -9.44 -5.69
N TYR A 52 9.70 -8.55 -5.98
CA TYR A 52 8.54 -8.32 -5.12
C TYR A 52 7.37 -9.25 -5.42
N ILE A 53 7.25 -9.71 -6.66
CA ILE A 53 6.17 -10.60 -7.08
C ILE A 53 6.72 -11.70 -7.97
N TYR A 54 5.90 -12.76 -8.11
CA TYR A 54 6.16 -13.79 -9.11
C TYR A 54 4.82 -14.20 -9.72
N LEU A 55 4.87 -14.78 -10.91
CA LEU A 55 3.69 -15.27 -11.61
C LEU A 55 3.78 -16.78 -11.73
N ASP A 56 2.64 -17.47 -11.54
CA ASP A 56 2.57 -18.90 -11.78
C ASP A 56 2.34 -19.16 -13.28
N PRO A 57 2.31 -20.45 -13.71
CA PRO A 57 2.08 -20.77 -15.13
C PRO A 57 0.76 -20.23 -15.69
N ASN A 58 -0.23 -19.97 -14.83
CA ASN A 58 -1.52 -19.42 -15.22
C ASN A 58 -1.56 -17.90 -15.15
N LYS A 59 -0.41 -17.27 -14.95
CA LYS A 59 -0.26 -15.81 -14.83
C LYS A 59 -0.96 -15.20 -13.62
N MET A 60 -1.20 -16.01 -12.62
CA MET A 60 -1.65 -15.51 -11.32
C MET A 60 -0.47 -14.82 -10.64
N ILE A 61 -0.75 -13.69 -10.00
CA ILE A 61 0.27 -12.85 -9.36
C ILE A 61 0.33 -13.18 -7.87
N PHE A 62 1.54 -13.41 -7.38
CA PHE A 62 1.79 -13.68 -5.96
C PHE A 62 2.87 -12.76 -5.44
N LEU A 63 2.73 -12.36 -4.18
CA LEU A 63 3.78 -11.61 -3.50
C LEU A 63 4.85 -12.58 -3.02
N THR A 64 6.11 -12.21 -3.23
CA THR A 64 7.23 -12.92 -2.61
C THR A 64 7.27 -12.55 -1.13
N GLU A 65 8.16 -13.17 -0.35
CA GLU A 65 8.35 -12.76 1.05
C GLU A 65 8.71 -11.28 1.13
N LYS A 66 9.63 -10.83 0.28
CA LYS A 66 10.03 -9.42 0.19
C LYS A 66 8.85 -8.52 -0.17
N GLY A 67 8.04 -8.94 -1.14
CA GLY A 67 6.86 -8.18 -1.57
C GLY A 67 5.80 -8.10 -0.49
N THR A 68 5.56 -9.21 0.21
CA THR A 68 4.59 -9.24 1.30
C THR A 68 5.00 -8.30 2.43
N GLN A 69 6.29 -8.33 2.79
CA GLN A 69 6.82 -7.47 3.85
C GLN A 69 6.66 -6.00 3.48
N LYS A 70 6.99 -5.65 2.25
CA LYS A 70 6.83 -4.27 1.76
C LYS A 70 5.38 -3.84 1.74
N ALA A 71 4.50 -4.69 1.24
CA ALA A 71 3.07 -4.39 1.17
C ALA A 71 2.47 -4.18 2.57
N LEU A 72 2.88 -5.00 3.54
CA LEU A 72 2.41 -4.86 4.92
C LEU A 72 2.89 -3.56 5.56
N GLU A 73 4.13 -3.14 5.29
CA GLU A 73 4.66 -1.87 5.77
C GLU A 73 3.83 -0.69 5.25
N ILE A 74 3.51 -0.73 3.97
CA ILE A 74 2.72 0.33 3.34
C ILE A 74 1.30 0.35 3.92
N TYR A 75 0.72 -0.81 4.09
CA TYR A 75 -0.62 -0.94 4.65
C TYR A 75 -0.67 -0.42 6.11
N GLU A 76 0.35 -0.72 6.91
CA GLU A 76 0.46 -0.20 8.26
C GLU A 76 0.55 1.34 8.26
N ARG A 77 1.38 1.89 7.37
CA ARG A 77 1.49 3.34 7.23
C ARG A 77 0.15 3.97 6.90
N HIS A 78 -0.56 3.38 5.95
CA HIS A 78 -1.87 3.88 5.55
C HIS A 78 -2.82 3.94 6.74
N GLN A 79 -2.92 2.85 7.49
CA GLN A 79 -3.84 2.77 8.63
C GLN A 79 -3.46 3.76 9.74
N VAL A 80 -2.19 3.81 10.09
CA VAL A 80 -1.71 4.68 11.18
C VAL A 80 -1.90 6.15 10.81
N ILE A 81 -1.54 6.53 9.58
CA ILE A 81 -1.69 7.92 9.13
C ILE A 81 -3.16 8.32 9.11
N THR A 82 -4.02 7.45 8.57
CA THR A 82 -5.46 7.72 8.54
C THR A 82 -5.98 7.96 9.95
N GLN A 83 -5.63 7.08 10.88
CA GLN A 83 -6.08 7.19 12.28
C GLN A 83 -5.52 8.43 12.96
N PHE A 84 -4.27 8.78 12.67
CA PHE A 84 -3.66 9.99 13.21
C PHE A 84 -4.42 11.24 12.73
N LEU A 85 -4.70 11.30 11.45
CA LEU A 85 -5.43 12.45 10.88
C LEU A 85 -6.82 12.57 11.48
N GLU A 86 -7.50 11.46 11.67
CA GLU A 86 -8.84 11.48 12.25
C GLU A 86 -8.83 11.78 13.75
N GLU A 87 -8.00 11.09 14.51
CA GLU A 87 -8.06 11.14 15.97
C GLU A 87 -7.30 12.30 16.58
N VAL A 88 -6.15 12.66 16.02
CA VAL A 88 -5.32 13.75 16.56
C VAL A 88 -5.67 15.08 15.92
N LEU A 89 -5.75 15.13 14.60
CA LEU A 89 -6.03 16.37 13.87
C LEU A 89 -7.51 16.61 13.61
N GLN A 90 -8.35 15.60 13.89
CA GLN A 90 -9.81 15.69 13.70
C GLN A 90 -10.22 16.01 12.27
N VAL A 91 -9.49 15.47 11.33
CA VAL A 91 -9.82 15.55 9.91
C VAL A 91 -10.94 14.55 9.63
N ASP A 92 -11.88 14.89 8.74
CA ASP A 92 -12.97 13.97 8.42
C ASP A 92 -12.45 12.71 7.74
N ALA A 93 -13.23 11.63 7.85
CA ALA A 93 -12.81 10.30 7.42
C ALA A 93 -12.39 10.24 5.94
N ASP A 94 -13.16 10.86 5.06
CA ASP A 94 -12.87 10.81 3.62
C ASP A 94 -11.58 11.56 3.28
N THR A 95 -11.38 12.73 3.88
CA THR A 95 -10.16 13.51 3.67
C THR A 95 -8.95 12.80 4.27
N ALA A 96 -9.12 12.22 5.46
CA ALA A 96 -8.03 11.48 6.12
C ALA A 96 -7.56 10.30 5.27
N GLU A 97 -8.50 9.55 4.70
CA GLU A 97 -8.22 8.42 3.82
C GLU A 97 -7.45 8.87 2.58
N GLU A 98 -7.93 9.94 1.94
CA GLU A 98 -7.30 10.45 0.72
C GLU A 98 -5.90 10.99 0.98
N ASP A 99 -5.74 11.79 2.04
CA ASP A 99 -4.43 12.34 2.38
C ASP A 99 -3.45 11.23 2.76
N ALA A 100 -3.91 10.24 3.52
CA ALA A 100 -3.06 9.10 3.92
C ALA A 100 -2.54 8.33 2.71
N CYS A 101 -3.37 8.16 1.68
CA CYS A 101 -2.96 7.48 0.45
C CYS A 101 -1.76 8.15 -0.21
N HIS A 102 -1.62 9.46 -0.06
CA HIS A 102 -0.47 10.19 -0.60
C HIS A 102 0.69 10.22 0.39
N MET A 103 0.41 10.51 1.66
CA MET A 103 1.44 10.68 2.68
C MET A 103 2.24 9.41 2.92
N GLU A 104 1.61 8.25 2.84
CA GLU A 104 2.27 6.98 3.15
C GLU A 104 3.49 6.70 2.27
N HIS A 105 3.53 7.29 1.08
CA HIS A 105 4.61 7.05 0.13
C HIS A 105 5.73 8.10 0.21
N VAL A 106 5.48 9.24 0.83
CA VAL A 106 6.42 10.36 0.77
C VAL A 106 7.04 10.76 2.10
N ILE A 107 6.41 10.44 3.22
CA ILE A 107 6.99 10.82 4.52
C ILE A 107 8.14 9.88 4.87
N SER A 108 9.12 10.42 5.60
CA SER A 108 10.25 9.63 6.08
C SER A 108 9.79 8.68 7.19
N ASP A 109 10.60 7.67 7.44
CA ASP A 109 10.34 6.75 8.54
C ASP A 109 10.34 7.50 9.88
N SER A 110 11.25 8.44 10.04
CA SER A 110 11.33 9.28 11.22
C SER A 110 10.02 10.03 11.49
N THR A 111 9.46 10.66 10.44
CA THR A 111 8.19 11.36 10.55
C THR A 111 7.05 10.39 10.88
N PHE A 112 7.06 9.22 10.22
CA PHE A 112 6.04 8.20 10.49
C PHE A 112 6.09 7.74 11.95
N GLN A 113 7.28 7.44 12.48
CA GLN A 113 7.42 7.02 13.86
C GLN A 113 6.96 8.11 14.84
N GLY A 114 7.23 9.36 14.52
CA GLY A 114 6.79 10.50 15.33
C GLY A 114 5.27 10.59 15.43
N LEU A 115 4.60 10.52 14.31
CA LEU A 115 3.12 10.60 14.33
C LEU A 115 2.49 9.36 14.94
N LYS A 116 3.10 8.20 14.78
CA LYS A 116 2.64 6.96 15.40
C LYS A 116 2.72 7.06 16.93
N THR A 117 3.83 7.58 17.43
CA THR A 117 4.02 7.79 18.86
C THR A 117 2.98 8.77 19.42
N LEU A 118 2.73 9.85 18.71
CA LEU A 118 1.75 10.85 19.14
C LEU A 118 0.33 10.27 19.16
N LEU A 119 -0.01 9.42 18.20
CA LEU A 119 -1.29 8.73 18.17
C LEU A 119 -1.45 7.81 19.38
N GLU A 120 -0.40 7.06 19.70
CA GLU A 120 -0.40 6.17 20.87
C GLU A 120 -0.56 6.94 22.18
N GLU A 121 0.11 8.08 22.30
CA GLU A 121 0.00 8.95 23.46
C GLU A 121 -1.43 9.50 23.61
N LYS A 122 -2.02 9.91 22.51
CA LYS A 122 -3.39 10.41 22.49
C LYS A 122 -4.37 9.33 22.98
N ARG A 123 -4.20 8.11 22.53
CA ARG A 123 -5.04 6.99 22.91
C ARG A 123 -4.85 6.61 24.38
N ALA A 124 -3.64 6.74 24.89
CA ALA A 124 -3.35 6.46 26.29
C ALA A 124 -4.02 7.45 27.25
N GLN A 125 -4.34 8.65 26.76
CA GLN A 125 -5.01 9.70 27.52
C GLN A 125 -6.53 9.58 27.48
N ALA A 126 -7.05 8.74 26.65
CA ALA A 126 -8.50 8.59 26.47
C ALA A 126 -9.16 7.84 27.64
#